data_60dd1ced666662a4977cfb2bfb795ffa
#
_entry.id   60dd1ced666662a4977cfb2bfb795ffa
#
_cell.length_a   1.000
_cell.length_b   1.000
_cell.length_c   1.000
_cell.angle_alpha   90.00
_cell.angle_beta   90.00
_cell.angle_gamma   90.00
#
_symmetry.space_group_name_H-M   'P 1'
#
loop_
_entity.id
_entity.type
_entity.pdbx_description
1 polymer ?
#
loop_
_entity_poly.entity_id
_entity_poly.type
_entity_poly.pdbx_seq_one_letter_code
_entity_poly.pdbx_strand_id
1 'polypeptide(L)'
;MENDDIIAIVMAAGKGTRMKSKNSKLVQKIYGKEIVKRAVENAQKAGVKDIVAVVGYKKEEVMKVLGEDIKYAFQDEMLGTGHAVMQAKEYLKGKKGRVLVLNGDVPLIRPETLNKLIEKSIENKEYATLLTAIYDDPTGYGRIVRDEGGNIEGIVEEKDTNEEQKKITEINAGIYCFD
;
A
#
# COMPACT_ATOMS: atom_id res chain seq x y z
N MET A 1 -17.38 14.72 2.64
CA MET A 1 -16.28 15.32 1.84
C MET A 1 -16.19 14.48 0.57
N GLU A 2 -16.29 15.09 -0.59
CA GLU A 2 -16.03 14.41 -1.84
C GLU A 2 -14.53 14.11 -1.91
N ASN A 3 -14.17 12.84 -2.08
CA ASN A 3 -12.78 12.38 -2.17
C ASN A 3 -12.17 12.65 -3.57
N ASP A 4 -12.54 13.76 -4.21
CA ASP A 4 -12.15 14.07 -5.59
C ASP A 4 -10.65 14.35 -5.74
N ASP A 5 -9.98 14.72 -4.66
CA ASP A 5 -8.55 15.03 -4.62
C ASP A 5 -7.69 13.86 -4.08
N ILE A 6 -8.22 12.62 -4.08
CA ILE A 6 -7.48 11.46 -3.61
C ILE A 6 -7.15 10.53 -4.76
N ILE A 7 -5.86 10.19 -4.90
CA ILE A 7 -5.38 9.21 -5.85
C ILE A 7 -4.86 8.01 -5.08
N ALA A 8 -5.29 6.79 -5.45
CA ALA A 8 -4.68 5.59 -4.90
C ALA A 8 -3.59 5.05 -5.82
N ILE A 9 -2.42 4.76 -5.25
CA ILE A 9 -1.35 3.99 -5.87
C ILE A 9 -1.39 2.58 -5.30
N VAL A 10 -1.74 1.60 -6.14
CA VAL A 10 -1.77 0.19 -5.78
C VAL A 10 -0.49 -0.48 -6.26
N MET A 11 0.38 -0.88 -5.33
CA MET A 11 1.64 -1.52 -5.66
C MET A 11 1.41 -2.99 -6.04
N ALA A 12 1.57 -3.31 -7.30
CA ALA A 12 1.28 -4.60 -7.91
C ALA A 12 2.45 -5.17 -8.75
N ALA A 13 3.68 -4.71 -8.51
CA ALA A 13 4.86 -5.07 -9.29
C ALA A 13 5.65 -6.27 -8.73
N GLY A 14 5.43 -6.64 -7.46
CA GLY A 14 6.25 -7.60 -6.72
C GLY A 14 6.19 -9.05 -7.25
N LYS A 15 7.33 -9.77 -7.21
CA LYS A 15 7.45 -11.18 -7.63
C LYS A 15 6.70 -12.17 -6.74
N GLY A 16 6.45 -11.84 -5.45
CA GLY A 16 5.79 -12.76 -4.52
C GLY A 16 6.53 -14.08 -4.33
N THR A 17 7.85 -14.04 -4.15
CA THR A 17 8.77 -15.20 -4.17
C THR A 17 8.45 -16.30 -3.17
N ARG A 18 7.75 -15.99 -2.07
CA ARG A 18 7.31 -16.96 -1.05
C ARG A 18 6.25 -17.93 -1.56
N MET A 19 5.46 -17.52 -2.55
CA MET A 19 4.44 -18.38 -3.18
C MET A 19 5.05 -19.08 -4.40
N LYS A 20 5.27 -20.38 -4.31
CA LYS A 20 5.79 -21.23 -5.42
C LYS A 20 4.70 -21.44 -6.49
N SER A 21 4.14 -20.38 -7.05
CA SER A 21 3.08 -20.42 -8.06
C SER A 21 3.61 -20.08 -9.45
N LYS A 22 3.03 -20.72 -10.48
CA LYS A 22 3.31 -20.37 -11.88
C LYS A 22 2.74 -19.00 -12.25
N ASN A 23 1.69 -18.54 -11.59
CA ASN A 23 1.05 -17.26 -11.82
C ASN A 23 1.48 -16.23 -10.78
N SER A 24 1.26 -14.94 -11.07
CA SER A 24 1.46 -13.88 -10.08
C SER A 24 0.63 -14.15 -8.83
N LYS A 25 1.21 -13.90 -7.63
CA LYS A 25 0.49 -13.95 -6.35
C LYS A 25 -0.81 -13.13 -6.41
N LEU A 26 -0.76 -12.00 -7.09
CA LEU A 26 -1.82 -11.00 -7.11
C LEU A 26 -3.06 -11.43 -7.89
N VAL A 27 -2.92 -12.38 -8.82
CA VAL A 27 -4.05 -12.94 -9.58
C VAL A 27 -4.62 -14.22 -8.97
N GLN A 28 -4.06 -14.68 -7.84
CA GLN A 28 -4.66 -15.76 -7.08
C GLN A 28 -6.00 -15.32 -6.51
N LYS A 29 -6.93 -16.25 -6.37
CA LYS A 29 -8.29 -15.96 -5.89
C LYS A 29 -8.45 -16.30 -4.41
N ILE A 30 -9.09 -15.39 -3.70
CA ILE A 30 -9.61 -15.60 -2.36
C ILE A 30 -11.13 -15.45 -2.44
N TYR A 31 -11.86 -16.51 -2.10
CA TYR A 31 -13.32 -16.55 -2.24
C TYR A 31 -13.79 -16.10 -3.63
N GLY A 32 -13.19 -16.71 -4.68
CA GLY A 32 -13.59 -16.51 -6.07
C GLY A 32 -13.16 -15.23 -6.75
N LYS A 33 -12.49 -14.29 -6.04
CA LYS A 33 -12.04 -13.00 -6.58
C LYS A 33 -10.55 -12.81 -6.38
N GLU A 34 -9.87 -12.27 -7.37
CA GLU A 34 -8.43 -12.04 -7.38
C GLU A 34 -8.00 -11.08 -6.26
N ILE A 35 -6.83 -11.36 -5.66
CA ILE A 35 -6.26 -10.58 -4.54
C ILE A 35 -6.17 -9.11 -4.89
N VAL A 36 -5.52 -8.77 -6.01
CA VAL A 36 -5.32 -7.39 -6.43
C VAL A 36 -6.64 -6.67 -6.74
N LYS A 37 -7.60 -7.39 -7.32
CA LYS A 37 -8.93 -6.81 -7.62
C LYS A 37 -9.67 -6.42 -6.34
N ARG A 38 -9.55 -7.24 -5.28
CA ARG A 38 -10.12 -6.88 -3.97
C ARG A 38 -9.48 -5.63 -3.38
N ALA A 39 -8.15 -5.49 -3.45
CA ALA A 39 -7.46 -4.31 -2.95
C ALA A 39 -7.93 -3.04 -3.69
N VAL A 40 -8.02 -3.10 -5.02
CA VAL A 40 -8.53 -2.00 -5.85
C VAL A 40 -9.98 -1.66 -5.50
N GLU A 41 -10.88 -2.66 -5.47
CA GLU A 41 -12.29 -2.44 -5.13
C GLU A 41 -12.49 -1.87 -3.72
N ASN A 42 -11.63 -2.24 -2.76
CA ASN A 42 -11.72 -1.69 -1.41
C ASN A 42 -11.30 -0.21 -1.38
N ALA A 43 -10.30 0.19 -2.17
CA ALA A 43 -9.96 1.60 -2.36
C ALA A 43 -11.11 2.37 -3.05
N GLN A 44 -11.75 1.78 -4.08
CA GLN A 44 -12.92 2.37 -4.74
C GLN A 44 -14.11 2.54 -3.77
N LYS A 45 -14.38 1.53 -2.95
CA LYS A 45 -15.44 1.58 -1.91
C LYS A 45 -15.13 2.60 -0.81
N ALA A 46 -13.85 2.89 -0.57
CA ALA A 46 -13.42 4.00 0.27
C ALA A 46 -13.57 5.38 -0.42
N GLY A 47 -14.19 5.43 -1.60
CA GLY A 47 -14.48 6.67 -2.32
C GLY A 47 -13.34 7.17 -3.22
N VAL A 48 -12.25 6.42 -3.36
CA VAL A 48 -11.15 6.83 -4.25
C VAL A 48 -11.54 6.53 -5.70
N LYS A 49 -11.61 7.56 -6.52
CA LYS A 49 -12.01 7.45 -7.94
C LYS A 49 -10.80 7.23 -8.85
N ASP A 50 -9.71 7.92 -8.59
CA ASP A 50 -8.47 7.85 -9.40
C ASP A 50 -7.53 6.77 -8.84
N ILE A 51 -7.30 5.70 -9.61
CA ILE A 51 -6.42 4.61 -9.22
C ILE A 51 -5.32 4.42 -10.25
N VAL A 52 -4.10 4.29 -9.76
CA VAL A 52 -2.90 3.94 -10.53
C VAL A 52 -2.35 2.62 -10.00
N ALA A 53 -2.38 1.57 -10.79
CA ALA A 53 -1.72 0.31 -10.44
C ALA A 53 -0.27 0.33 -10.95
N VAL A 54 0.69 0.17 -10.04
CA VAL A 54 2.10 0.00 -10.42
C VAL A 54 2.34 -1.48 -10.66
N VAL A 55 2.57 -1.84 -11.91
CA VAL A 55 2.75 -3.22 -12.36
C VAL A 55 4.18 -3.48 -12.82
N GLY A 56 4.63 -4.73 -12.73
CA GLY A 56 6.00 -5.13 -13.11
C GLY A 56 6.04 -6.61 -13.43
N TYR A 57 6.45 -7.46 -12.48
CA TYR A 57 6.49 -8.90 -12.72
C TYR A 57 5.12 -9.44 -13.14
N LYS A 58 5.06 -10.09 -14.32
CA LYS A 58 3.84 -10.65 -14.93
C LYS A 58 2.72 -9.62 -15.06
N LYS A 59 3.08 -8.42 -15.47
CA LYS A 59 2.18 -7.28 -15.59
C LYS A 59 0.94 -7.59 -16.42
N GLU A 60 1.07 -8.39 -17.47
CA GLU A 60 -0.04 -8.76 -18.35
C GLU A 60 -1.14 -9.54 -17.62
N GLU A 61 -0.76 -10.43 -16.67
CA GLU A 61 -1.72 -11.17 -15.84
C GLU A 61 -2.51 -10.21 -14.93
N VAL A 62 -1.80 -9.25 -14.31
CA VAL A 62 -2.41 -8.25 -13.40
C VAL A 62 -3.31 -7.30 -14.16
N MET A 63 -2.84 -6.76 -15.29
CA MET A 63 -3.60 -5.84 -16.14
C MET A 63 -4.86 -6.50 -16.69
N LYS A 64 -4.78 -7.78 -17.10
CA LYS A 64 -5.95 -8.55 -17.55
C LYS A 64 -7.04 -8.66 -16.48
N VAL A 65 -6.65 -8.79 -15.21
CA VAL A 65 -7.58 -8.88 -14.07
C VAL A 65 -8.21 -7.54 -13.72
N LEU A 66 -7.40 -6.47 -13.76
CA LEU A 66 -7.83 -5.13 -13.36
C LEU A 66 -8.61 -4.38 -14.47
N GLY A 67 -8.35 -4.72 -15.75
CA GLY A 67 -9.05 -4.11 -16.88
C GLY A 67 -8.50 -2.73 -17.28
N GLU A 68 -9.30 -1.98 -18.05
CA GLU A 68 -8.89 -0.70 -18.65
C GLU A 68 -9.38 0.54 -17.87
N ASP A 69 -10.21 0.35 -16.85
CA ASP A 69 -10.83 1.44 -16.08
C ASP A 69 -9.87 2.12 -15.09
N ILE A 70 -8.64 1.63 -14.97
CA ILE A 70 -7.60 2.19 -14.11
C ILE A 70 -6.33 2.52 -14.89
N LYS A 71 -5.51 3.39 -14.32
CA LYS A 71 -4.23 3.80 -14.91
C LYS A 71 -3.12 2.83 -14.51
N TYR A 72 -2.12 2.67 -15.37
CA TYR A 72 -0.98 1.77 -15.11
C TYR A 72 0.34 2.52 -15.17
N ALA A 73 1.17 2.34 -14.14
CA ALA A 73 2.57 2.71 -14.13
C ALA A 73 3.43 1.44 -14.17
N PHE A 74 4.60 1.48 -14.79
CA PHE A 74 5.43 0.30 -15.01
C PHE A 74 6.69 0.38 -14.18
N GLN A 75 6.94 -0.66 -13.38
CA GLN A 75 8.20 -0.86 -12.66
C GLN A 75 8.99 -1.98 -13.35
N ASP A 76 9.92 -1.62 -14.20
CA ASP A 76 10.74 -2.60 -14.94
C ASP A 76 11.87 -3.16 -14.04
N GLU A 77 12.42 -2.34 -13.13
CA GLU A 77 13.45 -2.74 -12.17
C GLU A 77 12.89 -2.81 -10.74
N MET A 78 13.15 -3.91 -10.04
CA MET A 78 12.65 -4.18 -8.71
C MET A 78 13.53 -3.56 -7.61
N LEU A 79 13.56 -2.23 -7.50
CA LEU A 79 14.39 -1.48 -6.57
C LEU A 79 13.66 -1.11 -5.25
N GLY A 80 12.60 -1.84 -4.91
CA GLY A 80 11.85 -1.67 -3.67
C GLY A 80 10.54 -0.89 -3.83
N THR A 81 9.82 -0.73 -2.69
CA THR A 81 8.48 -0.13 -2.66
C THR A 81 8.49 1.37 -2.96
N GLY A 82 9.46 2.11 -2.45
CA GLY A 82 9.61 3.53 -2.77
C GLY A 82 9.82 3.77 -4.27
N HIS A 83 10.66 2.95 -4.91
CA HIS A 83 10.85 2.99 -6.36
C HIS A 83 9.56 2.68 -7.12
N ALA A 84 8.76 1.72 -6.65
CA ALA A 84 7.46 1.42 -7.24
C ALA A 84 6.53 2.64 -7.21
N VAL A 85 6.41 3.31 -6.06
CA VAL A 85 5.59 4.52 -5.92
C VAL A 85 6.06 5.64 -6.85
N MET A 86 7.38 5.83 -7.00
CA MET A 86 7.93 6.83 -7.92
C MET A 86 7.54 6.63 -9.39
N GLN A 87 7.23 5.40 -9.83
CA GLN A 87 6.75 5.15 -11.20
C GLN A 87 5.41 5.83 -11.48
N ALA A 88 4.62 6.11 -10.45
CA ALA A 88 3.34 6.81 -10.61
C ALA A 88 3.48 8.34 -10.64
N LYS A 89 4.70 8.90 -10.57
CA LYS A 89 4.98 10.35 -10.48
C LYS A 89 4.25 11.18 -11.54
N GLU A 90 4.23 10.73 -12.78
CA GLU A 90 3.60 11.49 -13.87
C GLU A 90 2.08 11.62 -13.70
N TYR A 91 1.43 10.67 -13.00
CA TYR A 91 0.00 10.76 -12.69
C TYR A 91 -0.31 11.73 -11.55
N LEU A 92 0.70 12.13 -10.77
CA LEU A 92 0.58 13.05 -9.65
C LEU A 92 0.97 14.48 -10.02
N LYS A 93 1.68 14.67 -11.13
CA LYS A 93 2.23 15.95 -11.55
C LYS A 93 1.14 17.03 -11.71
N GLY A 94 1.34 18.14 -10.98
CA GLY A 94 0.41 19.28 -11.00
C GLY A 94 -0.91 19.05 -10.25
N LYS A 95 -1.11 17.89 -9.62
CA LYS A 95 -2.27 17.64 -8.79
C LYS A 95 -2.04 18.10 -7.34
N LYS A 96 -3.11 18.44 -6.67
CA LYS A 96 -3.16 18.74 -5.24
C LYS A 96 -4.09 17.75 -4.58
N GLY A 97 -3.85 17.44 -3.32
CA GLY A 97 -4.69 16.51 -2.55
C GLY A 97 -3.89 15.40 -1.89
N ARG A 98 -4.48 14.24 -1.72
CA ARG A 98 -3.90 13.11 -0.98
C ARG A 98 -3.56 11.94 -1.90
N VAL A 99 -2.48 11.25 -1.56
CA VAL A 99 -2.05 10.02 -2.25
C VAL A 99 -2.16 8.87 -1.26
N LEU A 100 -3.12 7.98 -1.50
CA LEU A 100 -3.25 6.73 -0.76
C LEU A 100 -2.34 5.67 -1.41
N VAL A 101 -1.36 5.17 -0.69
CA VAL A 101 -0.47 4.09 -1.15
C VAL A 101 -0.84 2.80 -0.43
N LEU A 102 -1.14 1.74 -1.18
CA LEU A 102 -1.45 0.43 -0.62
C LEU A 102 -0.84 -0.70 -1.44
N ASN A 103 -0.56 -1.82 -0.78
CA ASN A 103 -0.10 -3.03 -1.44
C ASN A 103 -1.27 -3.73 -2.14
N GLY A 104 -1.05 -4.24 -3.35
CA GLY A 104 -2.04 -5.02 -4.10
C GLY A 104 -2.33 -6.39 -3.48
N ASP A 105 -1.56 -6.80 -2.47
CA ASP A 105 -1.70 -8.08 -1.76
C ASP A 105 -2.39 -7.98 -0.39
N VAL A 106 -3.11 -6.90 -0.13
CA VAL A 106 -3.91 -6.68 1.09
C VAL A 106 -5.43 -6.81 0.81
N PRO A 107 -5.92 -7.99 0.43
CA PRO A 107 -7.29 -8.17 -0.05
C PRO A 107 -8.37 -7.98 1.02
N LEU A 108 -7.99 -8.00 2.29
CA LEU A 108 -8.91 -7.95 3.43
C LEU A 108 -8.94 -6.58 4.13
N ILE A 109 -8.19 -5.60 3.62
CA ILE A 109 -8.29 -4.24 4.15
C ILE A 109 -9.73 -3.71 3.98
N ARG A 110 -10.32 -3.20 5.03
CA ARG A 110 -11.68 -2.69 4.98
C ARG A 110 -11.72 -1.26 4.45
N PRO A 111 -12.72 -0.91 3.61
CA PRO A 111 -12.89 0.45 3.11
C PRO A 111 -12.96 1.49 4.24
N GLU A 112 -13.62 1.15 5.36
CA GLU A 112 -13.75 2.05 6.52
C GLU A 112 -12.39 2.37 7.17
N THR A 113 -11.44 1.42 7.13
CA THR A 113 -10.08 1.63 7.62
C THR A 113 -9.32 2.59 6.71
N LEU A 114 -9.47 2.46 5.39
CA LEU A 114 -8.86 3.38 4.42
C LEU A 114 -9.44 4.80 4.57
N ASN A 115 -10.77 4.92 4.73
CA ASN A 115 -11.42 6.21 4.98
C ASN A 115 -10.89 6.89 6.23
N LYS A 116 -10.79 6.16 7.34
CA LYS A 116 -10.24 6.72 8.59
C LYS A 116 -8.79 7.20 8.44
N LEU A 117 -7.97 6.47 7.68
CA LEU A 117 -6.59 6.88 7.40
C LEU A 117 -6.56 8.21 6.63
N ILE A 118 -7.38 8.32 5.59
CA ILE A 118 -7.49 9.51 4.75
C ILE A 118 -8.03 10.69 5.57
N GLU A 119 -9.12 10.50 6.32
CA GLU A 119 -9.73 11.51 7.18
C GLU A 119 -8.72 12.05 8.19
N LYS A 120 -7.99 11.18 8.87
CA LYS A 120 -6.94 11.57 9.83
C LYS A 120 -5.81 12.36 9.18
N SER A 121 -5.36 11.95 7.98
CA SER A 121 -4.35 12.68 7.23
C SER A 121 -4.80 14.11 6.90
N ILE A 122 -6.07 14.30 6.55
CA ILE A 122 -6.65 15.60 6.21
C ILE A 122 -6.87 16.46 7.47
N GLU A 123 -7.52 15.90 8.51
CA GLU A 123 -7.84 16.59 9.76
C GLU A 123 -6.60 17.16 10.45
N ASN A 124 -5.56 16.34 10.54
CA ASN A 124 -4.32 16.69 11.22
C ASN A 124 -3.35 17.49 10.32
N LYS A 125 -3.67 17.64 9.03
CA LYS A 125 -2.79 18.28 8.03
C LYS A 125 -1.38 17.66 7.97
N GLU A 126 -1.33 16.35 8.14
CA GLU A 126 -0.06 15.60 8.14
C GLU A 126 0.50 15.44 6.73
N TYR A 127 1.82 15.55 6.59
CA TYR A 127 2.50 15.25 5.32
C TYR A 127 2.49 13.76 5.01
N ALA A 128 2.50 12.92 6.05
CA ALA A 128 2.44 11.46 5.93
C ALA A 128 1.69 10.87 7.13
N THR A 129 0.71 10.03 6.84
CA THR A 129 -0.03 9.24 7.82
C THR A 129 0.10 7.77 7.43
N LEU A 130 0.36 6.88 8.37
CA LEU A 130 0.52 5.47 8.11
C LEU A 130 -0.42 4.63 8.95
N LEU A 131 -0.79 3.47 8.42
CA LEU A 131 -1.54 2.46 9.13
C LEU A 131 -0.57 1.55 9.89
N THR A 132 -0.78 1.41 11.18
CA THR A 132 -0.04 0.48 12.03
C THR A 132 -0.97 -0.59 12.62
N ALA A 133 -0.42 -1.65 13.15
CA ALA A 133 -1.15 -2.66 13.89
C ALA A 133 -0.27 -3.20 15.04
N ILE A 134 -0.91 -3.68 16.10
CA ILE A 134 -0.23 -4.37 17.21
C ILE A 134 -0.33 -5.87 16.96
N TYR A 135 0.81 -6.55 16.91
CA TYR A 135 0.90 -8.00 16.75
C TYR A 135 1.67 -8.62 17.92
N ASP A 136 1.15 -9.73 18.44
CA ASP A 136 1.85 -10.48 19.50
C ASP A 136 3.16 -11.07 18.96
N ASP A 137 3.17 -11.54 17.71
CA ASP A 137 4.36 -11.96 16.98
C ASP A 137 4.56 -11.06 15.74
N PRO A 138 5.39 -10.01 15.85
CA PRO A 138 5.65 -9.06 14.77
C PRO A 138 6.70 -9.55 13.76
N THR A 139 7.16 -10.79 13.86
CA THR A 139 8.22 -11.35 12.99
C THR A 139 7.90 -11.17 11.50
N GLY A 140 8.86 -10.65 10.75
CA GLY A 140 8.74 -10.42 9.31
C GLY A 140 8.12 -9.09 8.89
N TYR A 141 7.75 -8.24 9.86
CA TYR A 141 7.22 -6.90 9.61
C TYR A 141 8.23 -5.81 9.99
N GLY A 142 8.15 -4.64 9.38
CA GLY A 142 8.82 -3.44 9.84
C GLY A 142 8.24 -2.97 11.17
N ARG A 143 9.10 -2.54 12.09
CA ARG A 143 8.72 -2.03 13.42
C ARG A 143 8.55 -0.52 13.38
N ILE A 144 7.54 -0.04 14.10
CA ILE A 144 7.34 1.40 14.30
C ILE A 144 8.14 1.82 15.53
N VAL A 145 9.18 2.60 15.33
CA VAL A 145 9.98 3.18 16.41
C VAL A 145 9.39 4.53 16.78
N ARG A 146 9.17 4.73 18.09
CA ARG A 146 8.62 6.00 18.62
C ARG A 146 9.60 6.63 19.58
N ASP A 147 9.63 7.96 19.61
CA ASP A 147 10.34 8.76 20.61
C ASP A 147 9.62 8.73 21.97
N GLU A 148 10.21 9.35 22.99
CA GLU A 148 9.63 9.46 24.34
C GLU A 148 8.30 10.22 24.36
N GLY A 149 8.04 11.07 23.38
CA GLY A 149 6.78 11.81 23.20
C GLY A 149 5.69 11.01 22.49
N GLY A 150 6.00 9.76 22.02
CA GLY A 150 5.09 8.91 21.27
C GLY A 150 5.02 9.22 19.78
N ASN A 151 5.85 10.16 19.26
CA ASN A 151 5.92 10.45 17.84
C ASN A 151 6.67 9.33 17.11
N ILE A 152 6.35 9.13 15.83
CA ILE A 152 7.05 8.16 15.00
C ILE A 152 8.43 8.72 14.64
N GLU A 153 9.48 8.06 15.13
CA GLU A 153 10.87 8.37 14.80
C GLU A 153 11.32 7.67 13.51
N GLY A 154 10.79 6.47 13.26
CA GLY A 154 11.15 5.72 12.07
C GLY A 154 10.43 4.38 11.93
N ILE A 155 10.70 3.73 10.79
CA ILE A 155 10.30 2.36 10.49
C ILE A 155 11.59 1.57 10.29
N VAL A 156 11.77 0.48 11.07
CA VAL A 156 12.94 -0.39 10.96
C VAL A 156 12.49 -1.74 10.46
N GLU A 157 12.98 -2.14 9.30
CA GLU A 157 12.64 -3.45 8.70
C GLU A 157 13.20 -4.60 9.55
N GLU A 158 12.53 -5.76 9.55
CA GLU A 158 12.89 -6.94 10.36
C GLU A 158 14.39 -7.27 10.32
N LYS A 159 14.98 -7.26 9.12
CA LYS A 159 16.40 -7.60 8.92
C LYS A 159 17.39 -6.59 9.51
N ASP A 160 16.93 -5.37 9.77
CA ASP A 160 17.74 -4.26 10.25
C ASP A 160 17.48 -3.97 11.75
N THR A 161 16.59 -4.73 12.42
CA THR A 161 16.25 -4.56 13.82
C THR A 161 17.36 -5.04 14.76
N ASN A 162 17.63 -4.26 15.79
CA ASN A 162 18.41 -4.71 16.97
C ASN A 162 17.52 -5.48 17.97
N GLU A 163 18.11 -6.02 19.05
CA GLU A 163 17.40 -6.85 20.02
C GLU A 163 16.28 -6.12 20.77
N GLU A 164 16.40 -4.80 20.99
CA GLU A 164 15.34 -4.00 21.62
C GLU A 164 14.21 -3.73 20.61
N GLN A 165 14.54 -3.40 19.39
CA GLN A 165 13.57 -3.14 18.33
C GLN A 165 12.75 -4.40 17.97
N LYS A 166 13.34 -5.61 18.06
CA LYS A 166 12.61 -6.86 17.86
C LYS A 166 11.44 -7.06 18.84
N LYS A 167 11.51 -6.47 20.05
CA LYS A 167 10.47 -6.53 21.06
C LYS A 167 9.27 -5.62 20.76
N ILE A 168 9.42 -4.68 19.84
CA ILE A 168 8.34 -3.77 19.44
C ILE A 168 7.25 -4.58 18.72
N THR A 169 6.04 -4.49 19.25
CA THR A 169 4.85 -5.18 18.72
C THR A 169 4.07 -4.35 17.71
N GLU A 170 4.34 -3.03 17.65
CA GLU A 170 3.72 -2.17 16.66
C GLU A 170 4.40 -2.31 15.30
N ILE A 171 3.64 -2.75 14.30
CA ILE A 171 4.15 -3.05 12.96
C ILE A 171 3.67 -2.04 11.93
N ASN A 172 4.47 -1.86 10.87
CA ASN A 172 4.11 -1.16 9.67
C ASN A 172 3.22 -2.02 8.78
N ALA A 173 1.97 -1.60 8.56
CA ALA A 173 1.04 -2.32 7.69
C ALA A 173 1.30 -2.07 6.19
N GLY A 174 2.23 -1.17 5.84
CA GLY A 174 2.57 -0.86 4.45
C GLY A 174 1.47 -0.09 3.69
N ILE A 175 0.61 0.63 4.41
CA ILE A 175 -0.44 1.47 3.85
C ILE A 175 -0.24 2.89 4.36
N TYR A 176 -0.23 3.85 3.44
CA TYR A 176 0.13 5.23 3.74
C TYR A 176 -0.83 6.21 3.05
N CYS A 177 -0.99 7.37 3.66
CA CYS A 177 -1.63 8.53 3.03
C CYS A 177 -0.65 9.72 3.10
N PHE A 178 -0.26 10.24 1.95
CA PHE A 178 0.66 11.38 1.82
C PHE A 178 -0.07 12.61 1.30
N ASP A 179 0.42 13.78 1.70
CA ASP A 179 0.08 15.04 1.04
C ASP A 179 0.79 15.15 -0.30
#